data_6311ffdea4e8dcb96af4f6118f7b4232
#
_entry.id   6311ffdea4e8dcb96af4f6118f7b4232
#
_cell.length_a   1.000
_cell.length_b   1.000
_cell.length_c   1.000
_cell.angle_alpha   90.00
_cell.angle_beta   90.00
_cell.angle_gamma   90.00
#
_symmetry.space_group_name_H-M   'P 1'
#
loop_
_entity.id
_entity.type
_entity.pdbx_description
1 polymer ?
#
loop_
_entity_poly.entity_id
_entity_poly.type
_entity_poly.pdbx_seq_one_letter_code
_entity_poly.pdbx_strand_id
1 'polypeptide(L)' 'MSETMFYILLSLREERHGYGIMQHVEEITNGRIRLGAGTIYQSISKLLGDGLICATGEDDRRKSYVITELGM' A
#
# COMPACT_ATOMS: atom_id res chain seq x y z
N MET A 1 -5.12 14.18 2.00
CA MET A 1 -4.95 12.72 1.80
C MET A 1 -6.26 12.00 2.11
N SER A 2 -6.66 11.06 1.29
CA SER A 2 -7.89 10.31 1.53
C SER A 2 -7.69 9.30 2.67
N GLU A 3 -8.80 8.88 3.27
CA GLU A 3 -8.78 7.84 4.30
C GLU A 3 -8.13 6.55 3.76
N THR A 4 -8.49 6.18 2.53
CA THR A 4 -7.93 4.99 1.88
C THR A 4 -6.41 5.07 1.76
N MET A 5 -5.90 6.21 1.30
CA MET A 5 -4.45 6.41 1.17
C MET A 5 -3.75 6.34 2.53
N PHE A 6 -4.37 6.89 3.56
CA PHE A 6 -3.84 6.81 4.91
C PHE A 6 -3.68 5.35 5.37
N TYR A 7 -4.71 4.53 5.16
CA TYR A 7 -4.65 3.12 5.56
C TYR A 7 -3.63 2.33 4.74
N ILE A 8 -3.47 2.67 3.47
CA ILE A 8 -2.44 2.04 2.65
C ILE A 8 -1.05 2.37 3.18
N LEU A 9 -0.79 3.64 3.50
CA LEU A 9 0.49 4.05 4.08
C LEU A 9 0.73 3.38 5.42
N LEU A 10 -0.29 3.31 6.26
CA LEU A 10 -0.20 2.65 7.55
C LEU A 10 0.16 1.16 7.39
N SER A 11 -0.41 0.51 6.37
CA SER A 11 -0.12 -0.90 6.08
C SER A 11 1.33 -1.09 5.63
N LEU A 12 1.95 -0.08 5.06
CA LEU A 12 3.30 -0.15 4.53
C LEU A 12 4.38 0.28 5.51
N ARG A 13 4.03 0.45 6.77
CA ARG A 13 5.04 0.53 7.83
C ARG A 13 5.83 -0.76 7.93
N GLU A 14 5.26 -1.86 7.44
CA GLU A 14 5.95 -3.12 7.21
C GLU A 14 5.90 -3.42 5.72
N GLU A 15 6.91 -4.11 5.21
CA GLU A 15 6.95 -4.50 3.81
C GLU A 15 5.79 -5.43 3.48
N ARG A 16 5.01 -5.08 2.44
CA ARG A 16 3.89 -5.89 1.96
C ARG A 16 3.77 -5.80 0.45
N HIS A 17 3.32 -6.88 -0.18
CA HIS A 17 2.91 -6.85 -1.58
C HIS A 17 1.46 -6.32 -1.68
N GLY A 18 1.02 -6.02 -2.91
CA GLY A 18 -0.29 -5.40 -3.11
C GLY A 18 -1.44 -6.15 -2.49
N TYR A 19 -1.48 -7.47 -2.65
CA TYR A 19 -2.52 -8.30 -2.06
C TYR A 19 -2.49 -8.24 -0.53
N GLY A 20 -1.30 -8.24 0.05
CA GLY A 20 -1.15 -8.09 1.50
C GLY A 20 -1.65 -6.75 2.02
N ILE A 21 -1.48 -5.68 1.24
CA ILE A 21 -2.03 -4.37 1.58
C ILE A 21 -3.56 -4.44 1.62
N MET A 22 -4.17 -5.05 0.61
CA MET A 22 -5.62 -5.21 0.54
C MET A 22 -6.15 -5.93 1.78
N GLN A 23 -5.52 -7.04 2.13
CA GLN A 23 -5.92 -7.83 3.31
C GLN A 23 -5.76 -7.04 4.59
N HIS A 24 -4.64 -6.35 4.75
CA HIS A 24 -4.37 -5.59 5.97
C HIS A 24 -5.35 -4.44 6.15
N VAL A 25 -5.64 -3.70 5.09
CA VAL A 25 -6.61 -2.60 5.16
C VAL A 25 -8.00 -3.12 5.53
N GLU A 26 -8.41 -4.24 4.95
CA GLU A 26 -9.68 -4.85 5.30
C GLU A 26 -9.70 -5.27 6.78
N GLU A 27 -8.61 -5.84 7.25
CA GLU A 27 -8.50 -6.30 8.62
C GLU A 27 -8.57 -5.15 9.63
N ILE A 28 -7.76 -4.11 9.44
CA ILE A 28 -7.69 -2.99 10.39
C ILE A 28 -8.94 -2.11 10.37
N THR A 29 -9.76 -2.21 9.32
CA THR A 29 -11.03 -1.48 9.23
C THR A 29 -12.24 -2.37 9.52
N ASN A 30 -12.02 -3.60 9.97
CA ASN A 30 -13.09 -4.57 10.22
C ASN A 30 -14.00 -4.77 9.01
N GLY A 31 -13.39 -4.85 7.82
CA GLY A 31 -14.14 -5.05 6.57
C GLY A 31 -14.85 -3.81 6.05
N ARG A 32 -14.73 -2.66 6.72
CA ARG A 32 -15.38 -1.42 6.29
C ARG A 32 -14.80 -0.93 4.96
N ILE A 33 -13.50 -1.12 4.77
CA ILE A 33 -12.83 -0.75 3.54
C ILE A 33 -12.30 -2.01 2.86
N ARG A 34 -12.82 -2.28 1.67
CA ARG A 34 -12.38 -3.39 0.81
C ARG A 34 -11.93 -2.79 -0.50
N LEU A 35 -10.66 -2.99 -0.81
CA LEU A 35 -10.05 -2.41 -2.00
C LEU A 35 -9.88 -3.47 -3.08
N GLY A 36 -10.28 -3.13 -4.30
CA GLY A 36 -10.02 -3.96 -5.46
C GLY A 36 -8.58 -3.77 -5.95
N ALA A 37 -8.10 -4.71 -6.77
CA ALA A 37 -6.74 -4.68 -7.27
C ALA A 37 -6.45 -3.40 -8.07
N GLY A 38 -7.40 -2.95 -8.89
CA GLY A 38 -7.24 -1.71 -9.67
C GLY A 38 -6.99 -0.51 -8.77
N THR A 39 -7.81 -0.36 -7.73
CA THR A 39 -7.68 0.74 -6.79
C THR A 39 -6.35 0.68 -6.04
N ILE A 40 -5.94 -0.50 -5.60
CA ILE A 40 -4.68 -0.70 -4.90
C ILE A 40 -3.50 -0.27 -5.79
N TYR A 41 -3.45 -0.74 -7.03
CA TYR A 41 -2.31 -0.44 -7.90
C TYR A 41 -2.30 1.01 -8.37
N GLN A 42 -3.45 1.64 -8.54
CA GLN A 42 -3.52 3.08 -8.80
C GLN A 42 -2.95 3.86 -7.62
N SER A 43 -3.35 3.49 -6.41
CA SER A 43 -2.87 4.15 -5.19
C SER A 43 -1.37 3.95 -5.00
N ILE A 44 -0.87 2.75 -5.24
CA ILE A 44 0.56 2.45 -5.16
C ILE A 44 1.33 3.32 -6.16
N SER A 45 0.86 3.41 -7.40
CA SER A 45 1.52 4.24 -8.43
C SER A 45 1.61 5.69 -8.00
N LYS A 46 0.53 6.23 -7.43
CA LYS A 46 0.52 7.60 -6.95
C LYS A 46 1.51 7.80 -5.79
N LEU A 47 1.49 6.89 -4.83
CA LEU A 47 2.39 6.98 -3.68
C LEU A 47 3.86 6.84 -4.07
N LEU A 48 4.16 5.97 -5.04
CA LEU A 48 5.51 5.85 -5.59
C LEU A 48 5.94 7.15 -6.27
N GLY A 49 5.05 7.73 -7.08
CA GLY A 49 5.33 9.00 -7.77
C GLY A 49 5.57 10.14 -6.80
N ASP A 50 4.88 10.14 -5.67
CA ASP A 50 5.04 11.17 -4.62
C ASP A 50 6.23 10.89 -3.69
N GLY A 51 6.90 9.77 -3.85
CA GLY A 51 8.05 9.40 -3.02
C GLY A 51 7.71 8.95 -1.61
N LEU A 52 6.44 8.66 -1.34
CA LEU A 52 5.98 8.28 0.01
C LEU A 52 6.21 6.81 0.31
N ILE A 53 6.37 5.99 -0.71
CA ILE A 53 6.70 4.57 -0.57
C ILE A 53 7.77 4.22 -1.60
N CYS A 54 8.44 3.09 -1.39
CA CYS A 54 9.38 2.56 -2.38
C CYS A 54 9.11 1.08 -2.61
N ALA A 55 9.45 0.62 -3.80
CA ALA A 55 9.34 -0.79 -4.15
C ALA A 55 10.54 -1.53 -3.58
N THR A 56 10.30 -2.72 -3.05
CA THR A 56 11.33 -3.61 -2.53
C THR A 56 11.23 -4.95 -3.25
N GLY A 57 12.25 -5.76 -3.14
CA GLY A 57 12.25 -7.08 -3.74
C GLY A 57 12.73 -7.07 -5.18
N GLU A 58 13.31 -8.17 -5.60
CA GLU A 58 13.91 -8.33 -6.92
C GLU A 58 13.04 -9.14 -7.87
N ASP A 59 11.91 -9.64 -7.38
CA ASP A 59 11.04 -10.51 -8.16
C ASP A 59 9.99 -9.69 -8.89
N ASP A 60 10.03 -9.72 -10.22
CA ASP A 60 9.07 -9.01 -11.07
C ASP A 60 7.63 -9.51 -10.90
N ARG A 61 7.46 -10.71 -10.36
CA ARG A 61 6.13 -11.29 -10.19
C ARG A 61 5.43 -10.83 -8.93
N ARG A 62 6.19 -10.48 -7.90
CA ARG A 62 5.65 -10.03 -6.62
C ARG A 62 6.45 -8.85 -6.10
N LYS A 63 6.03 -7.67 -6.53
CA LYS A 63 6.64 -6.47 -5.99
C LYS A 63 6.07 -6.20 -4.61
N SER A 64 6.94 -5.94 -3.68
CA SER A 64 6.59 -5.49 -2.34
C SER A 64 6.92 -4.01 -2.21
N TYR A 65 6.34 -3.38 -1.22
CA TYR A 65 6.47 -1.94 -1.01
C TYR A 65 6.63 -1.67 0.47
N VAL A 66 7.27 -0.55 0.79
CA VAL A 66 7.42 -0.11 2.17
C VAL A 66 7.40 1.41 2.21
N ILE A 67 6.93 1.97 3.31
CA ILE A 67 6.87 3.42 3.50
C ILE A 67 8.29 3.99 3.56
N THR A 68 8.47 5.19 3.00
CA THR A 68 9.74 5.93 3.09
C THR A 68 9.70 6.88 4.27
N GLU A 69 10.84 7.51 4.58
CA GLU A 69 10.88 8.55 5.61
C GLU A 69 9.93 9.70 5.28
N LEU A 70 9.81 10.04 4.01
CA LEU A 70 8.90 11.09 3.57
C LEU A 70 7.44 10.72 3.83
N GLY A 71 7.10 9.42 3.77
CA GLY A 71 5.74 8.95 4.00
C GLY A 71 5.37 8.79 5.46
N MET A 72 6.33 8.83 6.36
CA MET A 72 6.07 8.70 7.80
C MET A 72 5.53 10.01 8.43
#